data_39ba06db9b9448b433badc1037ce37d9
#
_entry.id   39ba06db9b9448b433badc1037ce37d9
#
_cell.length_a   1.000
_cell.length_b   1.000
_cell.length_c   1.000
_cell.angle_alpha   90.00
_cell.angle_beta   90.00
_cell.angle_gamma   90.00
#
_symmetry.space_group_name_H-M   'P 1'
#
loop_
_entity.id
_entity.type
_entity.pdbx_description
1 polymer ?
#
loop_
_entity_poly.entity_id
_entity_poly.type
_entity_poly.pdbx_seq_one_letter_code
_entity_poly.pdbx_strand_id
1 'polypeptide(L)'
;MQPAEKRPPIINAPLPLTVFALLLIALHGARVFAPQELEIAALYHGALFPERFWGWIGGPVLLPGVAPPYAGWMGAMAPFMLSTLLHGDWFHVILNAVFMIAIGKPVLEMLSALRGGYGPGAIIMLFVLIFFSQAGGGLVYLLLNNPSGPIAVGASGGISGLMGAFFLMREGASSRLLSRNFLTVTSIFIIANFLFALVGPALLGASIAWEVHAGGYVAGALFARVLIWNALRKLDI
;
A
#
# COMPACT_ATOMS: atom_id res chain seq x y z
N MET A 1 -21.83 -8.23 -43.93
CA MET A 1 -21.63 -8.90 -42.63
C MET A 1 -20.86 -7.92 -41.73
N GLN A 2 -21.49 -7.37 -40.69
CA GLN A 2 -20.76 -6.61 -39.67
C GLN A 2 -19.89 -7.59 -38.88
N PRO A 3 -18.61 -7.23 -38.59
CA PRO A 3 -17.77 -8.07 -37.75
C PRO A 3 -18.43 -8.20 -36.36
N ALA A 4 -18.52 -9.43 -35.86
CA ALA A 4 -19.06 -9.69 -34.55
C ALA A 4 -18.29 -8.88 -33.50
N GLU A 5 -18.97 -8.00 -32.79
CA GLU A 5 -18.42 -7.21 -31.70
C GLU A 5 -17.86 -8.18 -30.65
N LYS A 6 -16.54 -8.19 -30.48
CA LYS A 6 -15.90 -9.03 -29.45
C LYS A 6 -16.36 -8.53 -28.10
N ARG A 7 -17.16 -9.35 -27.40
CA ARG A 7 -17.53 -9.03 -26.01
C ARG A 7 -16.27 -8.79 -25.19
N PRO A 8 -16.20 -7.70 -24.42
CA PRO A 8 -15.06 -7.46 -23.55
C PRO A 8 -14.89 -8.65 -22.59
N PRO A 9 -13.66 -9.02 -22.23
CA PRO A 9 -13.43 -10.10 -21.28
C PRO A 9 -14.12 -9.78 -19.94
N ILE A 10 -14.70 -10.82 -19.31
CA ILE A 10 -15.43 -10.73 -18.03
C ILE A 10 -14.55 -10.08 -16.94
N ILE A 11 -13.23 -10.34 -16.98
CA ILE A 11 -12.23 -9.72 -16.12
C ILE A 11 -11.29 -8.90 -17.01
N ASN A 12 -11.52 -7.60 -17.07
CA ASN A 12 -10.63 -6.66 -17.76
C ASN A 12 -9.59 -6.09 -16.79
N ALA A 13 -8.80 -6.99 -16.18
CA ALA A 13 -7.74 -6.64 -15.24
C ALA A 13 -6.37 -6.65 -15.94
N PRO A 14 -5.52 -5.63 -15.73
CA PRO A 14 -4.17 -5.61 -16.27
C PRO A 14 -3.33 -6.77 -15.72
N LEU A 15 -2.64 -7.49 -16.60
CA LEU A 15 -1.86 -8.68 -16.24
C LEU A 15 -0.88 -8.44 -15.07
N PRO A 16 -0.11 -7.33 -15.00
CA PRO A 16 0.79 -7.09 -13.87
C PRO A 16 0.10 -7.03 -12.51
N LEU A 17 -1.08 -6.40 -12.45
CA LEU A 17 -1.87 -6.33 -11.22
C LEU A 17 -2.48 -7.67 -10.85
N THR A 18 -2.97 -8.42 -11.84
CA THR A 18 -3.51 -9.77 -11.63
C THR A 18 -2.43 -10.71 -11.10
N VAL A 19 -1.24 -10.70 -11.72
CA VAL A 19 -0.12 -11.53 -11.25
C VAL A 19 0.28 -11.14 -9.83
N PHE A 20 0.36 -9.85 -9.53
CA PHE A 20 0.72 -9.40 -8.18
C PHE A 20 -0.34 -9.77 -7.14
N ALA A 21 -1.63 -9.61 -7.46
CA ALA A 21 -2.73 -10.03 -6.59
C ALA A 21 -2.72 -11.55 -6.30
N LEU A 22 -2.51 -12.36 -7.35
CA LEU A 22 -2.37 -13.82 -7.20
C LEU A 22 -1.12 -14.20 -6.39
N LEU A 23 -0.01 -13.47 -6.56
CA LEU A 23 1.21 -13.66 -5.75
C LEU A 23 0.93 -13.41 -4.26
N LEU A 24 0.19 -12.35 -3.91
CA LEU A 24 -0.19 -12.08 -2.51
C LEU A 24 -0.98 -13.24 -1.92
N ILE A 25 -1.97 -13.74 -2.66
CA ILE A 25 -2.80 -14.89 -2.23
C ILE A 25 -1.95 -16.16 -2.09
N ALA A 26 -1.07 -16.43 -3.05
CA ALA A 26 -0.20 -17.60 -3.04
C ALA A 26 0.79 -17.56 -1.86
N LEU A 27 1.42 -16.40 -1.61
CA LEU A 27 2.33 -16.21 -0.48
C LEU A 27 1.61 -16.35 0.87
N HIS A 28 0.37 -15.83 0.98
CA HIS A 28 -0.43 -16.03 2.19
C HIS A 28 -0.74 -17.51 2.41
N GLY A 29 -1.18 -18.23 1.37
CA GLY A 29 -1.40 -19.67 1.45
C GLY A 29 -0.13 -20.44 1.82
N ALA A 30 0.99 -20.15 1.15
CA ALA A 30 2.27 -20.78 1.46
C ALA A 30 2.67 -20.58 2.92
N ARG A 31 2.44 -19.39 3.50
CA ARG A 31 2.74 -19.10 4.90
C ARG A 31 1.81 -19.84 5.86
N VAL A 32 0.49 -19.82 5.60
CA VAL A 32 -0.51 -20.43 6.50
C VAL A 32 -0.40 -21.96 6.54
N PHE A 33 0.01 -22.59 5.44
CA PHE A 33 0.23 -24.03 5.36
C PHE A 33 1.68 -24.47 5.66
N ALA A 34 2.57 -23.51 5.96
CA ALA A 34 3.95 -23.80 6.34
C ALA A 34 4.04 -24.35 7.79
N PRO A 35 5.14 -25.04 8.14
CA PRO A 35 5.48 -25.30 9.53
C PRO A 35 5.52 -24.00 10.35
N GLN A 36 5.08 -24.08 11.61
CA GLN A 36 4.92 -22.92 12.51
C GLN A 36 6.21 -22.08 12.62
N GLU A 37 7.37 -22.72 12.60
CA GLU A 37 8.66 -22.03 12.67
C GLU A 37 8.89 -21.11 11.48
N LEU A 38 8.50 -21.52 10.26
CA LEU A 38 8.61 -20.71 9.05
C LEU A 38 7.56 -19.61 9.03
N GLU A 39 6.35 -19.84 9.53
CA GLU A 39 5.34 -18.81 9.67
C GLU A 39 5.81 -17.70 10.62
N ILE A 40 6.31 -18.08 11.80
CA ILE A 40 6.86 -17.14 12.78
C ILE A 40 8.04 -16.37 12.18
N ALA A 41 8.97 -17.06 11.50
CA ALA A 41 10.12 -16.42 10.88
C ALA A 41 9.70 -15.40 9.80
N ALA A 42 8.71 -15.73 8.96
CA ALA A 42 8.19 -14.81 7.95
C ALA A 42 7.60 -13.54 8.57
N LEU A 43 6.81 -13.67 9.62
CA LEU A 43 6.26 -12.52 10.36
C LEU A 43 7.35 -11.74 11.08
N TYR A 44 8.30 -12.43 11.73
CA TYR A 44 9.38 -11.82 12.49
C TYR A 44 10.31 -10.96 11.62
N HIS A 45 10.57 -11.37 10.37
CA HIS A 45 11.44 -10.65 9.45
C HIS A 45 10.71 -9.69 8.52
N GLY A 46 9.43 -9.93 8.24
CA GLY A 46 8.69 -9.18 7.23
C GLY A 46 7.63 -8.22 7.77
N ALA A 47 7.12 -8.40 8.99
CA ALA A 47 6.15 -7.49 9.57
C ALA A 47 6.81 -6.22 10.14
N LEU A 48 6.08 -5.12 10.17
CA LEU A 48 6.50 -3.91 10.88
C LEU A 48 6.25 -4.08 12.38
N PHE A 49 7.32 -4.00 13.16
CA PHE A 49 7.29 -4.08 14.63
C PHE A 49 7.76 -2.76 15.24
N PRO A 50 6.87 -1.94 15.85
CA PRO A 50 7.27 -0.70 16.48
C PRO A 50 8.37 -0.88 17.53
N GLU A 51 8.23 -1.83 18.46
CA GLU A 51 9.21 -2.07 19.53
C GLU A 51 10.61 -2.38 18.99
N ARG A 52 10.70 -3.18 17.93
CA ARG A 52 11.99 -3.54 17.31
C ARG A 52 12.62 -2.36 16.60
N PHE A 53 11.79 -1.55 15.94
CA PHE A 53 12.26 -0.36 15.21
C PHE A 53 12.77 0.70 16.19
N TRP A 54 11.97 1.03 17.20
CA TRP A 54 12.35 2.04 18.18
C TRP A 54 13.54 1.61 19.03
N GLY A 55 13.61 0.33 19.42
CA GLY A 55 14.78 -0.25 20.08
C GLY A 55 16.04 -0.16 19.24
N TRP A 56 15.95 -0.32 17.90
CA TRP A 56 17.09 -0.22 16.99
C TRP A 56 17.67 1.21 16.92
N ILE A 57 16.85 2.24 16.99
CA ILE A 57 17.33 3.63 16.97
C ILE A 57 17.66 4.21 18.37
N GLY A 58 17.74 3.35 19.38
CA GLY A 58 18.15 3.73 20.74
C GLY A 58 17.01 4.00 21.71
N GLY A 59 15.79 3.65 21.35
CA GLY A 59 14.61 3.68 22.26
C GLY A 59 14.61 2.52 23.26
N PRO A 60 13.60 2.46 24.14
CA PRO A 60 13.50 1.39 25.16
C PRO A 60 13.29 0.02 24.51
N VAL A 61 13.98 -1.00 25.02
CA VAL A 61 13.78 -2.40 24.63
C VAL A 61 12.75 -3.00 25.55
N LEU A 62 11.48 -3.01 25.11
CA LEU A 62 10.34 -3.43 25.95
C LEU A 62 10.18 -4.94 26.05
N LEU A 63 10.50 -5.67 25.00
CA LEU A 63 10.31 -7.12 24.87
C LEU A 63 11.61 -7.80 24.38
N PRO A 64 12.72 -7.77 25.17
CA PRO A 64 14.03 -8.19 24.70
C PRO A 64 14.10 -9.68 24.29
N GLY A 65 13.30 -10.55 24.95
CA GLY A 65 13.23 -11.98 24.64
C GLY A 65 12.28 -12.35 23.49
N VAL A 66 11.32 -11.46 23.15
CA VAL A 66 10.28 -11.72 22.14
C VAL A 66 10.49 -10.87 20.89
N ALA A 67 10.77 -9.60 21.08
CA ALA A 67 10.96 -8.62 20.00
C ALA A 67 12.25 -7.80 20.21
N PRO A 68 13.45 -8.44 20.12
CA PRO A 68 14.71 -7.72 20.22
C PRO A 68 14.83 -6.68 19.09
N PRO A 69 15.61 -5.61 19.31
CA PRO A 69 15.86 -4.61 18.27
C PRO A 69 16.30 -5.22 16.95
N TYR A 70 15.99 -4.55 15.83
CA TYR A 70 16.47 -5.02 14.53
C TYR A 70 18.00 -5.07 14.48
N ALA A 71 18.54 -6.12 13.87
CA ALA A 71 19.96 -6.26 13.64
C ALA A 71 20.38 -5.46 12.40
N GLY A 72 20.71 -4.19 12.61
CA GLY A 72 21.21 -3.31 11.55
C GLY A 72 20.12 -2.75 10.63
N TRP A 73 20.56 -1.89 9.70
CA TRP A 73 19.67 -1.11 8.84
C TRP A 73 18.83 -1.94 7.86
N MET A 74 19.37 -3.05 7.33
CA MET A 74 18.60 -3.93 6.44
C MET A 74 17.43 -4.57 7.17
N GLY A 75 17.65 -5.07 8.40
CA GLY A 75 16.59 -5.63 9.21
C GLY A 75 15.50 -4.60 9.55
N ALA A 76 15.87 -3.34 9.76
CA ALA A 76 14.95 -2.27 10.07
C ALA A 76 14.18 -1.75 8.83
N MET A 77 14.79 -1.74 7.65
CA MET A 77 14.19 -1.21 6.43
C MET A 77 13.40 -2.26 5.63
N ALA A 78 13.81 -3.53 5.64
CA ALA A 78 13.13 -4.59 4.89
C ALA A 78 11.63 -4.71 5.21
N PRO A 79 11.16 -4.60 6.47
CA PRO A 79 9.74 -4.67 6.79
C PRO A 79 8.87 -3.60 6.12
N PHE A 80 9.41 -2.43 5.77
CA PHE A 80 8.67 -1.40 5.02
C PHE A 80 8.18 -1.91 3.65
N MET A 81 8.92 -2.85 3.04
CA MET A 81 8.56 -3.48 1.77
C MET A 81 7.90 -4.85 1.97
N LEU A 82 8.51 -5.70 2.82
CA LEU A 82 8.09 -7.08 3.00
C LEU A 82 6.72 -7.20 3.66
N SER A 83 6.32 -6.25 4.51
CA SER A 83 4.98 -6.22 5.11
C SER A 83 3.86 -6.22 4.05
N THR A 84 4.12 -5.68 2.84
CA THR A 84 3.19 -5.72 1.71
C THR A 84 2.82 -7.15 1.30
N LEU A 85 3.73 -8.09 1.47
CA LEU A 85 3.57 -9.49 1.06
C LEU A 85 2.90 -10.37 2.12
N LEU A 86 2.78 -9.86 3.36
CA LEU A 86 2.22 -10.58 4.49
C LEU A 86 0.80 -10.10 4.79
N HIS A 87 -0.08 -11.01 5.22
CA HIS A 87 -1.46 -10.68 5.55
C HIS A 87 -1.91 -11.46 6.78
N GLY A 88 -2.75 -10.87 7.61
CA GLY A 88 -3.24 -11.49 8.85
C GLY A 88 -4.08 -12.74 8.60
N ASP A 89 -5.02 -12.65 7.66
CA ASP A 89 -6.00 -13.69 7.37
C ASP A 89 -6.43 -13.68 5.90
N TRP A 90 -7.24 -14.67 5.51
CA TRP A 90 -7.72 -14.83 4.13
C TRP A 90 -8.61 -13.68 3.66
N PHE A 91 -9.47 -13.16 4.50
CA PHE A 91 -10.31 -12.02 4.15
C PHE A 91 -9.45 -10.80 3.84
N HIS A 92 -8.44 -10.54 4.67
CA HIS A 92 -7.51 -9.44 4.50
C HIS A 92 -6.76 -9.53 3.16
N VAL A 93 -6.18 -10.69 2.80
CA VAL A 93 -5.44 -10.83 1.53
C VAL A 93 -6.36 -10.74 0.32
N ILE A 94 -7.56 -11.33 0.37
CA ILE A 94 -8.52 -11.29 -0.73
C ILE A 94 -9.00 -9.85 -0.96
N LEU A 95 -9.33 -9.13 0.11
CA LEU A 95 -9.76 -7.74 0.02
C LEU A 95 -8.66 -6.85 -0.58
N ASN A 96 -7.41 -7.04 -0.13
CA ASN A 96 -6.25 -6.34 -0.72
C ASN A 96 -6.06 -6.69 -2.21
N ALA A 97 -6.19 -7.95 -2.60
CA ALA A 97 -6.08 -8.37 -4.00
C ALA A 97 -7.16 -7.72 -4.88
N VAL A 98 -8.41 -7.67 -4.40
CA VAL A 98 -9.52 -7.02 -5.11
C VAL A 98 -9.28 -5.52 -5.26
N PHE A 99 -8.94 -4.81 -4.18
CA PHE A 99 -8.67 -3.37 -4.24
C PHE A 99 -7.42 -3.04 -5.04
N MET A 100 -6.38 -3.87 -4.98
CA MET A 100 -5.18 -3.73 -5.81
C MET A 100 -5.52 -3.67 -7.30
N ILE A 101 -6.41 -4.55 -7.77
CA ILE A 101 -6.86 -4.56 -9.17
C ILE A 101 -7.81 -3.38 -9.43
N ALA A 102 -8.80 -3.15 -8.57
CA ALA A 102 -9.85 -2.16 -8.80
C ALA A 102 -9.30 -0.73 -8.87
N ILE A 103 -8.36 -0.38 -7.96
CA ILE A 103 -7.75 0.96 -7.90
C ILE A 103 -6.47 1.03 -8.75
N GLY A 104 -5.71 -0.07 -8.81
CA GLY A 104 -4.47 -0.11 -9.58
C GLY A 104 -4.69 0.04 -11.09
N LYS A 105 -5.79 -0.51 -11.63
CA LYS A 105 -6.12 -0.39 -13.05
C LYS A 105 -6.23 1.07 -13.52
N PRO A 106 -7.12 1.91 -12.98
CA PRO A 106 -7.21 3.31 -13.42
C PRO A 106 -5.93 4.10 -13.16
N VAL A 107 -5.18 3.81 -12.10
CA VAL A 107 -3.88 4.45 -11.87
C VAL A 107 -2.88 4.04 -12.95
N LEU A 108 -2.80 2.77 -13.32
CA LEU A 108 -1.93 2.31 -14.41
C LEU A 108 -2.30 2.95 -15.74
N GLU A 109 -3.58 3.15 -16.04
CA GLU A 109 -4.06 3.87 -17.24
C GLU A 109 -3.57 5.33 -17.23
N MET A 110 -3.69 6.02 -16.10
CA MET A 110 -3.19 7.40 -15.94
C MET A 110 -1.67 7.48 -16.07
N LEU A 111 -0.92 6.57 -15.43
CA LEU A 111 0.53 6.49 -15.54
C LEU A 111 0.97 6.18 -16.98
N SER A 112 0.22 5.34 -17.68
CA SER A 112 0.46 5.04 -19.11
C SER A 112 0.28 6.29 -19.97
N ALA A 113 -0.77 7.08 -19.72
CA ALA A 113 -0.96 8.35 -20.44
C ALA A 113 0.19 9.33 -20.18
N LEU A 114 0.67 9.45 -18.94
CA LEU A 114 1.82 10.31 -18.60
C LEU A 114 3.14 9.83 -19.21
N ARG A 115 3.26 8.54 -19.55
CA ARG A 115 4.48 7.92 -20.10
C ARG A 115 4.44 7.73 -21.62
N GLY A 116 3.39 8.20 -22.30
CA GLY A 116 3.23 8.07 -23.72
C GLY A 116 2.71 6.71 -24.20
N GLY A 117 2.16 5.89 -23.30
CA GLY A 117 1.53 4.61 -23.61
C GLY A 117 1.73 3.53 -22.55
N TYR A 118 0.96 2.46 -22.69
CA TYR A 118 1.11 1.27 -21.85
C TYR A 118 2.42 0.55 -22.18
N GLY A 119 3.24 0.27 -21.17
CA GLY A 119 4.51 -0.42 -21.33
C GLY A 119 5.27 -0.58 -20.02
N PRO A 120 6.51 -1.14 -20.08
CA PRO A 120 7.30 -1.42 -18.88
C PRO A 120 7.51 -0.21 -17.98
N GLY A 121 7.69 0.98 -18.56
CA GLY A 121 7.88 2.21 -17.79
C GLY A 121 6.69 2.61 -16.93
N ALA A 122 5.46 2.43 -17.41
CA ALA A 122 4.25 2.68 -16.64
C ALA A 122 4.06 1.61 -15.54
N ILE A 123 4.36 0.34 -15.86
CA ILE A 123 4.26 -0.78 -14.92
C ILE A 123 5.27 -0.61 -13.78
N ILE A 124 6.53 -0.32 -14.07
CA ILE A 124 7.55 -0.05 -13.06
C ILE A 124 7.12 1.12 -12.17
N MET A 125 6.62 2.21 -12.75
CA MET A 125 6.16 3.38 -12.02
C MET A 125 5.00 3.06 -11.07
N LEU A 126 4.07 2.18 -11.50
CA LEU A 126 2.99 1.69 -10.65
C LEU A 126 3.53 0.96 -9.42
N PHE A 127 4.46 0.03 -9.58
CA PHE A 127 5.04 -0.71 -8.45
C PHE A 127 5.90 0.18 -7.56
N VAL A 128 6.65 1.12 -8.13
CA VAL A 128 7.38 2.13 -7.34
C VAL A 128 6.40 2.95 -6.49
N LEU A 129 5.27 3.39 -7.07
CA LEU A 129 4.22 4.09 -6.33
C LEU A 129 3.64 3.23 -5.20
N ILE A 130 3.34 1.95 -5.45
CA ILE A 130 2.80 1.03 -4.43
C ILE A 130 3.78 0.90 -3.25
N PHE A 131 5.05 0.57 -3.52
CA PHE A 131 6.04 0.33 -2.47
C PHE A 131 6.47 1.63 -1.77
N PHE A 132 6.56 2.75 -2.48
CA PHE A 132 6.80 4.06 -1.88
C PHE A 132 5.68 4.44 -0.92
N SER A 133 4.44 4.21 -1.31
CA SER A 133 3.26 4.49 -0.47
C SER A 133 3.20 3.57 0.73
N GLN A 134 3.52 2.29 0.55
CA GLN A 134 3.63 1.34 1.66
C GLN A 134 4.68 1.78 2.68
N ALA A 135 5.85 2.22 2.21
CA ALA A 135 6.90 2.72 3.08
C ALA A 135 6.48 4.00 3.82
N GLY A 136 5.82 4.94 3.13
CA GLY A 136 5.25 6.14 3.75
C GLY A 136 4.20 5.82 4.82
N GLY A 137 3.33 4.85 4.54
CA GLY A 137 2.37 4.33 5.51
C GLY A 137 3.04 3.70 6.72
N GLY A 138 4.03 2.86 6.49
CA GLY A 138 4.83 2.24 7.55
C GLY A 138 5.55 3.26 8.43
N LEU A 139 6.07 4.34 7.83
CA LEU A 139 6.71 5.42 8.58
C LEU A 139 5.71 6.13 9.52
N VAL A 140 4.53 6.50 9.01
CA VAL A 140 3.49 7.14 9.82
C VAL A 140 3.03 6.19 10.92
N TYR A 141 2.88 4.89 10.62
CA TYR A 141 2.54 3.87 11.61
C TYR A 141 3.55 3.83 12.76
N LEU A 142 4.84 3.74 12.45
CA LEU A 142 5.89 3.72 13.47
C LEU A 142 5.91 5.00 14.30
N LEU A 143 5.74 6.17 13.68
CA LEU A 143 5.72 7.45 14.39
C LEU A 143 4.56 7.56 15.40
N LEU A 144 3.39 7.05 15.06
CA LEU A 144 2.19 7.10 15.91
C LEU A 144 2.15 5.96 16.94
N ASN A 145 2.90 4.88 16.71
CA ASN A 145 3.02 3.73 17.61
C ASN A 145 4.42 3.68 18.26
N ASN A 146 4.79 4.75 18.94
CA ASN A 146 6.05 4.87 19.66
C ASN A 146 5.79 4.80 21.18
N PRO A 147 6.50 3.99 21.96
CA PRO A 147 7.55 3.04 21.55
C PRO A 147 7.02 1.64 21.18
N SER A 148 5.73 1.39 21.27
CA SER A 148 5.13 0.08 21.07
C SER A 148 3.77 0.14 20.39
N GLY A 149 3.40 -0.95 19.72
CA GLY A 149 2.12 -1.13 19.07
C GLY A 149 1.98 -2.52 18.44
N PRO A 150 0.81 -2.89 17.93
CA PRO A 150 0.63 -4.15 17.21
C PRO A 150 1.60 -4.29 16.03
N ILE A 151 1.85 -5.53 15.59
CA ILE A 151 2.57 -5.75 14.33
C ILE A 151 1.69 -5.33 13.16
N ALA A 152 2.26 -4.68 12.14
CA ALA A 152 1.53 -4.30 10.94
C ALA A 152 2.00 -5.10 9.72
N VAL A 153 1.01 -5.64 8.98
CA VAL A 153 1.16 -6.40 7.73
C VAL A 153 0.06 -6.02 6.75
N GLY A 154 0.27 -6.24 5.47
CA GLY A 154 -0.72 -6.03 4.42
C GLY A 154 -0.27 -5.06 3.34
N ALA A 155 -0.80 -5.21 2.13
CA ALA A 155 -0.56 -4.33 0.99
C ALA A 155 -1.37 -3.02 1.05
N SER A 156 -2.18 -2.84 2.08
CA SER A 156 -3.20 -1.79 2.15
C SER A 156 -2.64 -0.36 2.20
N GLY A 157 -1.43 -0.16 2.72
CA GLY A 157 -0.71 1.12 2.65
C GLY A 157 -0.41 1.52 1.21
N GLY A 158 0.10 0.57 0.41
CA GLY A 158 0.32 0.76 -1.02
C GLY A 158 -0.99 1.03 -1.79
N ILE A 159 -2.06 0.27 -1.49
CA ILE A 159 -3.39 0.46 -2.09
C ILE A 159 -3.96 1.83 -1.73
N SER A 160 -3.84 2.25 -0.48
CA SER A 160 -4.24 3.59 -0.05
C SER A 160 -3.47 4.68 -0.79
N GLY A 161 -2.18 4.44 -1.08
CA GLY A 161 -1.38 5.32 -1.92
C GLY A 161 -1.86 5.39 -3.36
N LEU A 162 -2.28 4.25 -3.94
CA LEU A 162 -2.95 4.27 -5.25
C LEU A 162 -4.22 5.12 -5.23
N MET A 163 -5.02 5.08 -4.15
CA MET A 163 -6.20 5.94 -4.00
C MET A 163 -5.81 7.42 -3.93
N GLY A 164 -4.81 7.78 -3.12
CA GLY A 164 -4.31 9.16 -3.03
C GLY A 164 -3.81 9.69 -4.38
N ALA A 165 -3.04 8.88 -5.10
CA ALA A 165 -2.57 9.19 -6.44
C ALA A 165 -3.72 9.33 -7.44
N PHE A 166 -4.67 8.40 -7.45
CA PHE A 166 -5.85 8.41 -8.31
C PHE A 166 -6.66 9.70 -8.17
N PHE A 167 -7.03 10.05 -6.93
CA PHE A 167 -7.85 11.24 -6.70
C PHE A 167 -7.13 12.53 -7.08
N LEU A 168 -5.82 12.63 -6.83
CA LEU A 168 -5.06 13.80 -7.24
C LEU A 168 -4.90 13.87 -8.77
N MET A 169 -4.57 12.76 -9.42
CA MET A 169 -4.36 12.71 -10.88
C MET A 169 -5.65 13.01 -11.66
N ARG A 170 -6.82 12.70 -11.10
CA ARG A 170 -8.11 13.04 -11.72
C ARG A 170 -8.34 14.54 -11.90
N GLU A 171 -7.66 15.40 -11.14
CA GLU A 171 -7.73 16.86 -11.32
C GLU A 171 -6.91 17.35 -12.54
N GLY A 172 -6.14 16.46 -13.18
CA GLY A 172 -5.34 16.77 -14.37
C GLY A 172 -4.24 17.80 -14.08
N ALA A 173 -3.99 18.69 -15.05
CA ALA A 173 -2.94 19.70 -14.95
C ALA A 173 -3.16 20.70 -13.81
N SER A 174 -4.40 20.97 -13.42
CA SER A 174 -4.76 21.85 -12.31
C SER A 174 -4.63 21.22 -10.93
N SER A 175 -4.17 19.97 -10.84
CA SER A 175 -4.08 19.22 -9.59
C SER A 175 -3.25 19.96 -8.54
N ARG A 176 -3.83 20.12 -7.34
CA ARG A 176 -3.18 20.73 -6.19
C ARG A 176 -3.54 19.96 -4.93
N LEU A 177 -2.53 19.66 -4.10
CA LEU A 177 -2.74 18.96 -2.82
C LEU A 177 -3.69 19.72 -1.86
N LEU A 178 -3.81 21.04 -2.05
CA LEU A 178 -4.71 21.90 -1.27
C LEU A 178 -5.95 22.34 -2.07
N SER A 179 -6.28 21.65 -3.17
CA SER A 179 -7.55 21.92 -3.88
C SER A 179 -8.73 21.50 -2.99
N ARG A 180 -9.84 22.23 -3.09
CA ARG A 180 -11.05 21.92 -2.32
C ARG A 180 -11.53 20.50 -2.58
N ASN A 181 -11.51 20.06 -3.84
CA ASN A 181 -11.96 18.72 -4.22
C ASN A 181 -11.08 17.64 -3.61
N PHE A 182 -9.75 17.77 -3.76
CA PHE A 182 -8.81 16.80 -3.20
C PHE A 182 -8.89 16.75 -1.66
N LEU A 183 -8.97 17.91 -0.99
CA LEU A 183 -9.12 17.96 0.47
C LEU A 183 -10.45 17.32 0.93
N THR A 184 -11.54 17.54 0.20
CA THR A 184 -12.84 16.92 0.54
C THR A 184 -12.74 15.38 0.45
N VAL A 185 -12.20 14.85 -0.64
CA VAL A 185 -12.06 13.39 -0.80
C VAL A 185 -11.07 12.81 0.21
N THR A 186 -9.98 13.51 0.48
CA THR A 186 -9.00 13.12 1.50
C THR A 186 -9.64 13.06 2.88
N SER A 187 -10.44 14.07 3.25
CA SER A 187 -11.16 14.08 4.54
C SER A 187 -12.13 12.92 4.66
N ILE A 188 -12.91 12.64 3.60
CA ILE A 188 -13.82 11.49 3.57
C ILE A 188 -13.03 10.18 3.74
N PHE A 189 -11.92 10.01 3.03
CA PHE A 189 -11.08 8.82 3.13
C PHE A 189 -10.53 8.63 4.55
N ILE A 190 -9.98 9.68 5.15
CA ILE A 190 -9.38 9.61 6.50
C ILE A 190 -10.45 9.29 7.54
N ILE A 191 -11.60 9.99 7.49
CA ILE A 191 -12.71 9.76 8.43
C ILE A 191 -13.25 8.33 8.28
N ALA A 192 -13.53 7.87 7.06
CA ALA A 192 -14.02 6.52 6.82
C ALA A 192 -13.02 5.45 7.29
N ASN A 193 -11.74 5.66 7.02
CA ASN A 193 -10.67 4.77 7.44
C ASN A 193 -10.55 4.70 8.98
N PHE A 194 -10.63 5.84 9.66
CA PHE A 194 -10.61 5.92 11.12
C PHE A 194 -11.84 5.24 11.74
N LEU A 195 -13.04 5.50 11.21
CA LEU A 195 -14.26 4.84 11.66
C LEU A 195 -14.19 3.33 11.46
N PHE A 196 -13.65 2.88 10.31
CA PHE A 196 -13.47 1.46 10.05
C PHE A 196 -12.47 0.82 11.02
N ALA A 197 -11.42 1.53 11.43
CA ALA A 197 -10.49 1.07 12.45
C ALA A 197 -11.14 0.95 13.85
N LEU A 198 -12.10 1.81 14.17
CA LEU A 198 -12.84 1.74 15.45
C LEU A 198 -13.81 0.54 15.51
N VAL A 199 -14.51 0.28 14.41
CA VAL A 199 -15.53 -0.80 14.39
C VAL A 199 -14.99 -2.14 13.88
N GLY A 200 -13.88 -2.12 13.16
CA GLY A 200 -13.25 -3.29 12.53
C GLY A 200 -12.95 -4.43 13.52
N PRO A 201 -12.34 -4.17 14.69
CA PRO A 201 -12.10 -5.22 15.69
C PRO A 201 -13.36 -5.94 16.12
N ALA A 202 -14.48 -5.23 16.30
CA ALA A 202 -15.76 -5.82 16.68
C ALA A 202 -16.43 -6.59 15.54
N LEU A 203 -16.24 -6.17 14.30
CA LEU A 203 -16.89 -6.76 13.11
C LEU A 203 -16.05 -7.91 12.51
N LEU A 204 -14.73 -7.76 12.50
CA LEU A 204 -13.80 -8.62 11.76
C LEU A 204 -12.86 -9.41 12.68
N GLY A 205 -12.85 -9.11 13.99
CA GLY A 205 -11.93 -9.75 14.95
C GLY A 205 -10.45 -9.36 14.76
N ALA A 206 -10.16 -8.35 13.92
CA ALA A 206 -8.80 -7.95 13.57
C ALA A 206 -8.60 -6.44 13.72
N SER A 207 -7.44 -6.04 14.24
CA SER A 207 -7.03 -4.64 14.32
C SER A 207 -6.67 -4.12 12.94
N ILE A 208 -7.09 -2.89 12.63
CA ILE A 208 -6.80 -2.21 11.37
C ILE A 208 -5.82 -1.07 11.66
N ALA A 209 -4.63 -1.13 11.07
CA ALA A 209 -3.62 -0.09 11.16
C ALA A 209 -4.00 1.09 10.25
N TRP A 210 -4.96 1.91 10.69
CA TRP A 210 -5.46 3.05 9.91
C TRP A 210 -4.36 4.08 9.60
N GLU A 211 -3.34 4.15 10.42
CA GLU A 211 -2.18 5.02 10.25
C GLU A 211 -1.38 4.65 8.99
N VAL A 212 -1.24 3.34 8.73
CA VAL A 212 -0.61 2.84 7.50
C VAL A 212 -1.39 3.31 6.27
N HIS A 213 -2.72 3.27 6.36
CA HIS A 213 -3.58 3.70 5.26
C HIS A 213 -3.50 5.21 5.04
N ALA A 214 -3.60 6.00 6.12
CA ALA A 214 -3.50 7.46 6.05
C ALA A 214 -2.14 7.92 5.51
N GLY A 215 -1.05 7.38 6.04
CA GLY A 215 0.30 7.67 5.59
C GLY A 215 0.55 7.25 4.15
N GLY A 216 0.08 6.05 3.77
CA GLY A 216 0.16 5.55 2.39
C GLY A 216 -0.58 6.43 1.40
N TYR A 217 -1.81 6.85 1.73
CA TYR A 217 -2.62 7.77 0.92
C TYR A 217 -1.88 9.09 0.65
N VAL A 218 -1.35 9.72 1.70
CA VAL A 218 -0.60 10.98 1.57
C VAL A 218 0.66 10.78 0.75
N ALA A 219 1.44 9.72 1.00
CA ALA A 219 2.65 9.43 0.25
C ALA A 219 2.35 9.23 -1.25
N GLY A 220 1.29 8.49 -1.59
CA GLY A 220 0.87 8.28 -2.97
C GLY A 220 0.42 9.56 -3.67
N ALA A 221 -0.31 10.43 -2.97
CA ALA A 221 -0.70 11.74 -3.51
C ALA A 221 0.53 12.63 -3.75
N LEU A 222 1.49 12.66 -2.82
CA LEU A 222 2.76 13.40 -3.01
C LEU A 222 3.55 12.89 -4.19
N PHE A 223 3.66 11.56 -4.34
CA PHE A 223 4.32 10.95 -5.48
C PHE A 223 3.66 11.34 -6.81
N ALA A 224 2.33 11.23 -6.89
CA ALA A 224 1.56 11.64 -8.06
C ALA A 224 1.75 13.12 -8.39
N ARG A 225 1.80 13.99 -7.37
CA ARG A 225 2.06 15.44 -7.56
C ARG A 225 3.41 15.70 -8.22
N VAL A 226 4.44 14.99 -7.79
CA VAL A 226 5.79 15.09 -8.40
C VAL A 226 5.76 14.63 -9.86
N LEU A 227 5.05 13.53 -10.16
CA LEU A 227 4.92 13.04 -11.55
C LEU A 227 4.23 14.04 -12.45
N ILE A 228 3.10 14.61 -12.02
CA ILE A 228 2.35 15.62 -12.78
C ILE A 228 3.21 16.86 -13.00
N TRP A 229 3.89 17.35 -11.97
CA TRP A 229 4.78 18.51 -12.08
C TRP A 229 5.89 18.28 -13.10
N ASN A 230 6.55 17.11 -13.05
CA ASN A 230 7.59 16.75 -14.00
C ASN A 230 7.06 16.61 -15.44
N ALA A 231 5.82 16.14 -15.61
CA ALA A 231 5.19 16.06 -16.93
C ALA A 231 4.88 17.45 -17.49
N LEU A 232 4.32 18.37 -16.68
CA LEU A 232 4.00 19.75 -17.08
C LEU A 232 5.26 20.53 -17.47
N ARG A 233 6.34 20.41 -16.70
CA ARG A 233 7.64 21.06 -17.01
C ARG A 233 8.22 20.64 -18.36
N LYS A 234 7.94 19.44 -18.85
CA LYS A 234 8.39 18.97 -20.17
C LYS A 234 7.55 19.53 -21.31
N LEU A 235 6.38 20.08 -21.01
CA LEU A 235 5.48 20.69 -21.97
C LEU A 235 5.61 22.22 -21.98
N ASP A 236 6.59 22.80 -21.23
CA ASP A 236 6.80 24.25 -21.07
C ASP A 236 5.54 25.00 -20.56
N ILE A 237 4.71 24.32 -19.75
CA ILE A 237 3.50 24.86 -19.12
C ILE A 237 3.71 25.01 -17.61
#